data_7adf3b3cea76f6f0dd569dce3b1a0b5e
#
_entry.id   7adf3b3cea76f6f0dd569dce3b1a0b5e
#
_cell.length_a   1.000
_cell.length_b   1.000
_cell.length_c   1.000
_cell.angle_alpha   90.00
_cell.angle_beta   90.00
_cell.angle_gamma   90.00
#
_symmetry.space_group_name_H-M   'P 1'
#
loop_
_entity.id
_entity.type
_entity.pdbx_description
1 polymer ?
#
loop_
_entity_poly.entity_id
_entity_poly.type
_entity_poly.pdbx_seq_one_letter_code
_entity_poly.pdbx_strand_id
1 'polypeptide(L)'
;MNQDQDPTQPTNTATWHPLRIWIPIGLVPLMGLMRFVPALVPNGPSMIWMASAFGPFLIGLLVVLWWLLASRARWFERILGVVGLVGAVGIEQMVCHPSMRGPLTIVMTIPMAIAAFAIGAILLGRTLSIRRTGLALGLAVLATAFSALVRTDGVWGDFSFGLDWRWKPTAEQLATEELRRAGNVVADGPVDTEALRAALGSAPWPHFRGPRGDSSQTGLRFSDDWIAHPPREVWRKRIGPAWSSFAIGADRLFTQEQRLEDEVVSCYDAKTGQPIWSYATPSRFFESLGGLGPRGTPTLADGSIYALGAEGILVRLNAVDGALEWKADLKAAAERTEPPMWGFSCSPCVDSGVVVVHAGGKGDKGIVAFKVDDGQVAWTAPAGEMSYASVQKITLLDRDYLCLLSNSGAHFLEPATGKPIYDYPFAHQGYRACQAQVIDGNKLLIPAGMGTGTRLVEFSAAENGLEAKELWTSLDMKPDYNDILIHEGNIYGFDSAIFACIGLEDGKRKWKGGRYAKGQALLLADSGLIVVVSEKGELVLVRATPEKHKELGKIEALSDKTWNHPVVVGDRLYLRNADEVVCYELAPAG
;
A
#
# COMPACT_ATOMS: atom_id res chain seq x y z
N MET A 1 88.64 31.37 -2.99
CA MET A 1 88.05 30.11 -2.51
C MET A 1 86.55 30.17 -2.82
N ASN A 2 86.16 29.70 -3.99
CA ASN A 2 84.76 29.57 -4.42
C ASN A 2 84.18 28.33 -3.77
N GLN A 3 83.07 28.43 -3.11
CA GLN A 3 82.24 27.27 -2.71
C GLN A 3 81.18 27.08 -3.78
N ASP A 4 81.30 25.98 -4.50
CA ASP A 4 80.32 25.47 -5.46
C ASP A 4 78.99 25.24 -4.76
N GLN A 5 77.96 25.89 -5.23
CA GLN A 5 76.58 25.51 -4.97
C GLN A 5 76.17 24.40 -5.95
N ASP A 6 75.85 23.20 -5.42
CA ASP A 6 75.31 22.06 -6.19
C ASP A 6 73.89 22.38 -6.67
N PRO A 7 73.58 22.35 -8.00
CA PRO A 7 72.29 22.74 -8.55
C PRO A 7 71.30 21.54 -8.75
N THR A 8 71.45 20.44 -8.03
CA THR A 8 70.61 19.25 -8.28
C THR A 8 69.83 18.78 -7.07
N GLN A 9 68.89 19.58 -6.57
CA GLN A 9 67.72 19.05 -5.85
C GLN A 9 66.47 19.39 -6.63
N PRO A 10 65.74 18.38 -7.18
CA PRO A 10 64.43 18.63 -7.74
C PRO A 10 63.47 18.96 -6.58
N THR A 11 63.15 20.23 -6.41
CA THR A 11 62.05 20.64 -5.54
C THR A 11 60.76 20.16 -6.14
N ASN A 12 60.38 18.95 -5.71
CA ASN A 12 59.07 18.37 -6.03
C ASN A 12 58.00 19.11 -5.23
N THR A 13 57.80 20.40 -5.54
CA THR A 13 56.66 21.17 -5.02
C THR A 13 55.41 20.68 -5.70
N ALA A 14 54.78 19.69 -5.10
CA ALA A 14 53.46 19.24 -5.53
C ALA A 14 52.49 20.44 -5.52
N THR A 15 52.24 21.00 -6.72
CA THR A 15 51.38 22.17 -6.89
C THR A 15 49.95 21.83 -6.51
N TRP A 16 49.48 22.36 -5.38
CA TRP A 16 48.09 22.28 -4.97
C TRP A 16 47.29 23.37 -5.69
N HIS A 17 46.17 22.98 -6.30
CA HIS A 17 45.27 23.92 -6.96
C HIS A 17 43.96 24.05 -6.20
N PRO A 18 43.35 25.25 -6.14
CA PRO A 18 42.02 25.42 -5.59
C PRO A 18 40.98 24.62 -6.40
N LEU A 19 39.95 24.14 -5.75
CA LEU A 19 38.85 23.40 -6.41
C LEU A 19 38.09 24.34 -7.37
N ARG A 20 37.55 23.75 -8.44
CA ARG A 20 36.57 24.44 -9.31
C ARG A 20 35.19 24.36 -8.66
N ILE A 21 34.88 25.25 -7.72
CA ILE A 21 33.68 25.20 -6.88
C ILE A 21 32.41 25.73 -7.56
N TRP A 22 32.51 26.40 -8.71
CA TRP A 22 31.36 26.99 -9.39
C TRP A 22 30.31 25.93 -9.85
N ILE A 23 30.73 24.70 -10.19
CA ILE A 23 29.84 23.62 -10.59
C ILE A 23 28.95 23.15 -9.40
N PRO A 24 29.51 22.73 -8.25
CA PRO A 24 28.67 22.31 -7.13
C PRO A 24 27.88 23.45 -6.49
N ILE A 25 28.34 24.73 -6.61
CA ILE A 25 27.55 25.91 -6.21
C ILE A 25 26.20 25.97 -6.95
N GLY A 26 26.13 25.51 -8.21
CA GLY A 26 24.86 25.39 -8.95
C GLY A 26 24.09 24.10 -8.65
N LEU A 27 24.80 22.98 -8.56
CA LEU A 27 24.15 21.65 -8.41
C LEU A 27 23.54 21.43 -7.03
N VAL A 28 24.17 21.85 -5.94
CA VAL A 28 23.67 21.63 -4.58
C VAL A 28 22.34 22.35 -4.31
N PRO A 29 22.19 23.66 -4.62
CA PRO A 29 20.88 24.31 -4.53
C PRO A 29 19.83 23.67 -5.44
N LEU A 30 20.23 23.18 -6.65
CA LEU A 30 19.31 22.47 -7.54
C LEU A 30 18.80 21.16 -6.93
N MET A 31 19.64 20.40 -6.21
CA MET A 31 19.19 19.23 -5.44
C MET A 31 18.10 19.61 -4.43
N GLY A 32 18.31 20.69 -3.67
CA GLY A 32 17.33 21.20 -2.71
C GLY A 32 16.04 21.66 -3.41
N LEU A 33 16.17 22.45 -4.48
CA LEU A 33 15.02 22.91 -5.24
C LEU A 33 14.18 21.75 -5.78
N MET A 34 14.80 20.76 -6.41
CA MET A 34 14.12 19.58 -6.92
C MET A 34 13.32 18.85 -5.82
N ARG A 35 13.86 18.74 -4.61
CA ARG A 35 13.18 18.10 -3.49
C ARG A 35 11.89 18.80 -3.06
N PHE A 36 11.85 20.13 -3.18
CA PHE A 36 10.73 20.96 -2.72
C PHE A 36 9.76 21.40 -3.84
N VAL A 37 10.03 21.07 -5.11
CA VAL A 37 9.14 21.43 -6.24
C VAL A 37 7.69 20.99 -6.04
N PRO A 38 7.37 19.77 -5.53
CA PRO A 38 5.98 19.37 -5.31
C PRO A 38 5.21 20.30 -4.38
N ALA A 39 5.86 20.87 -3.35
CA ALA A 39 5.23 21.81 -2.45
C ALA A 39 4.80 23.12 -3.16
N LEU A 40 5.47 23.47 -4.27
CA LEU A 40 5.15 24.64 -5.08
C LEU A 40 4.08 24.38 -6.14
N VAL A 41 3.84 23.09 -6.48
CA VAL A 41 2.87 22.67 -7.51
C VAL A 41 2.04 21.49 -6.99
N PRO A 42 1.16 21.71 -5.99
CA PRO A 42 0.42 20.63 -5.31
C PRO A 42 -0.44 19.78 -6.25
N ASN A 43 -0.93 20.37 -7.35
CA ASN A 43 -1.76 19.69 -8.36
C ASN A 43 -0.98 19.26 -9.61
N GLY A 44 0.35 19.24 -9.54
CA GLY A 44 1.21 18.85 -10.65
C GLY A 44 1.06 17.37 -11.04
N PRO A 45 1.48 17.01 -12.27
CA PRO A 45 1.49 15.62 -12.71
C PRO A 45 2.42 14.75 -11.86
N SER A 46 2.17 13.44 -11.81
CA SER A 46 2.94 12.47 -11.03
C SER A 46 4.45 12.46 -11.33
N MET A 47 4.85 12.84 -12.55
CA MET A 47 6.27 13.01 -12.92
C MET A 47 7.00 14.02 -12.05
N ILE A 48 6.33 15.08 -11.55
CA ILE A 48 6.95 16.07 -10.65
C ILE A 48 7.34 15.41 -9.32
N TRP A 49 6.48 14.53 -8.81
CA TRP A 49 6.71 13.79 -7.56
C TRP A 49 7.86 12.79 -7.72
N MET A 50 7.90 12.06 -8.83
CA MET A 50 9.03 11.18 -9.16
C MET A 50 10.34 11.98 -9.32
N ALA A 51 10.30 13.11 -10.00
CA ALA A 51 11.47 13.98 -10.16
C ALA A 51 11.95 14.52 -8.81
N SER A 52 11.05 14.85 -7.89
CA SER A 52 11.39 15.27 -6.53
C SER A 52 12.03 14.14 -5.70
N ALA A 53 11.57 12.91 -5.85
CA ALA A 53 12.14 11.77 -5.14
C ALA A 53 13.54 11.39 -5.67
N PHE A 54 13.69 11.25 -6.97
CA PHE A 54 14.90 10.73 -7.59
C PHE A 54 15.84 11.81 -8.15
N GLY A 55 15.34 13.03 -8.41
CA GLY A 55 16.13 14.13 -8.94
C GLY A 55 17.35 14.48 -8.10
N PRO A 56 17.24 14.61 -6.76
CA PRO A 56 18.41 14.86 -5.91
C PRO A 56 19.49 13.78 -6.03
N PHE A 57 19.12 12.51 -6.18
CA PHE A 57 20.06 11.42 -6.41
C PHE A 57 20.78 11.57 -7.76
N LEU A 58 20.04 11.84 -8.85
CA LEU A 58 20.62 12.01 -10.18
C LEU A 58 21.56 13.23 -10.24
N ILE A 59 21.15 14.35 -9.63
CA ILE A 59 22.02 15.54 -9.53
C ILE A 59 23.23 15.22 -8.64
N GLY A 60 23.06 14.45 -7.58
CA GLY A 60 24.15 13.96 -6.74
C GLY A 60 25.20 13.18 -7.54
N LEU A 61 24.79 12.34 -8.49
CA LEU A 61 25.72 11.66 -9.40
C LEU A 61 26.52 12.65 -10.23
N LEU A 62 25.92 13.75 -10.68
CA LEU A 62 26.66 14.82 -11.39
C LEU A 62 27.67 15.51 -10.47
N VAL A 63 27.38 15.66 -9.18
CA VAL A 63 28.33 16.16 -8.19
C VAL A 63 29.51 15.18 -8.02
N VAL A 64 29.26 13.88 -7.96
CA VAL A 64 30.32 12.86 -7.90
C VAL A 64 31.17 12.89 -9.18
N LEU A 65 30.54 13.00 -10.34
CA LEU A 65 31.25 13.14 -11.63
C LEU A 65 32.11 14.41 -11.66
N TRP A 66 31.58 15.56 -11.20
CA TRP A 66 32.37 16.76 -11.04
C TRP A 66 33.59 16.54 -10.15
N TRP A 67 33.40 15.86 -8.99
CA TRP A 67 34.50 15.59 -8.07
C TRP A 67 35.60 14.76 -8.73
N LEU A 68 35.23 13.72 -9.47
CA LEU A 68 36.16 12.81 -10.15
C LEU A 68 36.86 13.46 -11.35
N LEU A 69 36.14 14.22 -12.17
CA LEU A 69 36.64 14.65 -13.49
C LEU A 69 37.06 16.11 -13.54
N ALA A 70 36.35 17.00 -12.84
CA ALA A 70 36.48 18.46 -13.05
C ALA A 70 36.93 19.26 -11.81
N SER A 71 37.03 18.66 -10.62
CA SER A 71 37.25 19.37 -9.34
C SER A 71 38.64 20.00 -9.21
N ARG A 72 39.66 19.58 -9.97
CA ARG A 72 41.09 19.90 -9.80
C ARG A 72 41.71 19.33 -8.51
N ALA A 73 41.00 18.47 -7.77
CA ALA A 73 41.57 17.72 -6.67
C ALA A 73 42.65 16.74 -7.21
N ARG A 74 43.62 16.38 -6.39
CA ARG A 74 44.60 15.33 -6.75
C ARG A 74 43.88 13.97 -6.87
N TRP A 75 44.38 13.09 -7.72
CA TRP A 75 43.75 11.77 -7.92
C TRP A 75 43.53 11.00 -6.62
N PHE A 76 44.49 11.05 -5.71
CA PHE A 76 44.30 10.42 -4.39
C PHE A 76 43.11 11.02 -3.63
N GLU A 77 42.92 12.33 -3.64
CA GLU A 77 41.78 12.98 -2.97
C GLU A 77 40.46 12.65 -3.65
N ARG A 78 40.46 12.51 -4.99
CA ARG A 78 39.27 12.11 -5.74
C ARG A 78 38.82 10.70 -5.34
N ILE A 79 39.77 9.75 -5.31
CA ILE A 79 39.51 8.38 -4.89
C ILE A 79 39.08 8.36 -3.41
N LEU A 80 39.80 9.03 -2.52
CA LEU A 80 39.48 9.12 -1.09
C LEU A 80 38.07 9.68 -0.87
N GLY A 81 37.67 10.72 -1.62
CA GLY A 81 36.32 11.31 -1.52
C GLY A 81 35.23 10.31 -1.89
N VAL A 82 35.37 9.58 -3.01
CA VAL A 82 34.38 8.59 -3.42
C VAL A 82 34.35 7.38 -2.48
N VAL A 83 35.51 6.81 -2.16
CA VAL A 83 35.60 5.66 -1.24
C VAL A 83 35.08 6.04 0.15
N GLY A 84 35.36 7.26 0.62
CA GLY A 84 34.86 7.78 1.88
C GLY A 84 33.34 7.97 1.88
N LEU A 85 32.75 8.47 0.79
CA LEU A 85 31.29 8.57 0.65
C LEU A 85 30.62 7.19 0.65
N VAL A 86 31.15 6.24 -0.12
CA VAL A 86 30.64 4.85 -0.14
C VAL A 86 30.78 4.22 1.24
N GLY A 87 31.92 4.41 1.90
CA GLY A 87 32.16 3.93 3.25
C GLY A 87 31.20 4.53 4.29
N ALA A 88 30.93 5.85 4.21
CA ALA A 88 30.00 6.53 5.13
C ALA A 88 28.58 5.97 4.98
N VAL A 89 28.09 5.80 3.74
CA VAL A 89 26.78 5.18 3.48
C VAL A 89 26.77 3.71 3.89
N GLY A 90 27.85 2.96 3.60
CA GLY A 90 27.94 1.54 3.98
C GLY A 90 27.91 1.32 5.49
N ILE A 91 28.62 2.16 6.26
CA ILE A 91 28.58 2.11 7.74
C ILE A 91 27.19 2.48 8.25
N GLU A 92 26.58 3.53 7.69
CA GLU A 92 25.21 3.95 8.06
C GLU A 92 24.21 2.80 7.86
N GLN A 93 24.30 2.07 6.73
CA GLN A 93 23.42 0.92 6.46
C GLN A 93 23.55 -0.23 7.49
N MET A 94 24.67 -0.32 8.18
CA MET A 94 24.85 -1.31 9.25
C MET A 94 24.16 -0.89 10.56
N VAL A 95 24.08 0.43 10.82
CA VAL A 95 23.62 0.97 12.12
C VAL A 95 22.24 1.62 12.07
N CYS A 96 21.73 1.97 10.88
CA CYS A 96 20.42 2.60 10.73
C CYS A 96 19.28 1.64 11.10
N HIS A 97 18.12 2.23 11.41
CA HIS A 97 16.89 1.45 11.59
C HIS A 97 16.53 0.70 10.29
N PRO A 98 16.02 -0.56 10.34
CA PRO A 98 15.68 -1.33 9.13
C PRO A 98 14.77 -0.59 8.15
N SER A 99 13.83 0.24 8.62
CA SER A 99 12.94 1.04 7.78
C SER A 99 13.66 2.11 6.93
N MET A 100 14.89 2.47 7.26
CA MET A 100 15.70 3.45 6.51
C MET A 100 16.51 2.84 5.37
N ARG A 101 16.50 1.51 5.24
CA ARG A 101 17.23 0.77 4.19
C ARG A 101 16.45 0.77 2.86
N GLY A 102 17.13 0.38 1.77
CA GLY A 102 16.51 0.24 0.46
C GLY A 102 16.15 1.57 -0.20
N PRO A 103 14.89 1.83 -0.56
CA PRO A 103 14.49 3.04 -1.30
C PRO A 103 14.89 4.34 -0.60
N LEU A 104 14.82 4.42 0.74
CA LEU A 104 15.19 5.62 1.48
C LEU A 104 16.68 5.92 1.45
N THR A 105 17.52 4.90 1.33
CA THR A 105 18.95 5.10 1.08
C THR A 105 19.18 5.90 -0.19
N ILE A 106 18.43 5.61 -1.26
CA ILE A 106 18.56 6.25 -2.58
C ILE A 106 17.97 7.67 -2.56
N VAL A 107 16.78 7.85 -1.97
CA VAL A 107 16.07 9.15 -2.05
C VAL A 107 16.48 10.14 -0.95
N MET A 108 17.11 9.67 0.13
CA MET A 108 17.48 10.50 1.27
C MET A 108 18.97 10.40 1.62
N THR A 109 19.46 9.23 2.08
CA THR A 109 20.81 9.10 2.67
C THR A 109 21.92 9.45 1.69
N ILE A 110 21.90 8.90 0.48
CA ILE A 110 22.94 9.18 -0.55
C ILE A 110 22.93 10.66 -0.99
N PRO A 111 21.79 11.25 -1.36
CA PRO A 111 21.75 12.69 -1.70
C PRO A 111 22.24 13.59 -0.58
N MET A 112 21.87 13.31 0.68
CA MET A 112 22.33 14.07 1.84
C MET A 112 23.84 13.97 2.04
N ALA A 113 24.41 12.78 1.94
CA ALA A 113 25.85 12.56 2.06
C ALA A 113 26.63 13.33 0.99
N ILE A 114 26.18 13.24 -0.27
CA ILE A 114 26.82 13.93 -1.41
C ILE A 114 26.67 15.44 -1.28
N ALA A 115 25.49 15.94 -0.90
CA ALA A 115 25.26 17.37 -0.70
C ALA A 115 26.16 17.93 0.42
N ALA A 116 26.24 17.24 1.57
CA ALA A 116 27.08 17.63 2.69
C ALA A 116 28.57 17.62 2.32
N PHE A 117 29.04 16.60 1.60
CA PHE A 117 30.39 16.53 1.05
C PHE A 117 30.67 17.71 0.10
N ALA A 118 29.75 18.01 -0.81
CA ALA A 118 29.90 19.10 -1.75
C ALA A 118 29.92 20.48 -1.06
N ILE A 119 29.07 20.68 -0.04
CA ILE A 119 29.08 21.90 0.79
C ILE A 119 30.44 22.03 1.48
N GLY A 120 30.97 20.98 2.08
CA GLY A 120 32.31 20.96 2.66
C GLY A 120 33.40 21.29 1.65
N ALA A 121 33.33 20.72 0.43
CA ALA A 121 34.26 21.02 -0.66
C ALA A 121 34.16 22.46 -1.16
N ILE A 122 32.95 23.06 -1.17
CA ILE A 122 32.74 24.48 -1.51
C ILE A 122 33.40 25.39 -0.46
N LEU A 123 33.08 25.18 0.82
CA LEU A 123 33.56 26.00 1.92
C LEU A 123 35.07 25.92 2.06
N LEU A 124 35.66 24.77 1.84
CA LEU A 124 37.08 24.48 2.00
C LEU A 124 37.84 24.46 0.65
N GLY A 125 37.21 24.83 -0.45
CA GLY A 125 37.78 24.71 -1.82
C GLY A 125 39.08 25.49 -2.06
N ARG A 126 39.33 26.54 -1.27
CA ARG A 126 40.56 27.33 -1.29
C ARG A 126 41.67 26.79 -0.38
N THR A 127 41.35 25.83 0.49
CA THR A 127 42.33 25.19 1.38
C THR A 127 43.21 24.24 0.56
N LEU A 128 44.52 24.49 0.52
CA LEU A 128 45.46 23.72 -0.29
C LEU A 128 46.06 22.53 0.45
N SER A 129 45.19 21.64 0.99
CA SER A 129 45.65 20.45 1.71
C SER A 129 44.64 19.34 1.65
N ILE A 130 45.06 18.09 1.92
CA ILE A 130 44.19 16.90 2.05
C ILE A 130 43.15 17.05 3.17
N ARG A 131 43.40 17.93 4.16
CA ARG A 131 42.46 18.22 5.25
C ARG A 131 41.09 18.67 4.74
N ARG A 132 41.02 19.35 3.59
CA ARG A 132 39.75 19.76 2.95
C ARG A 132 38.86 18.53 2.62
N THR A 133 39.46 17.48 2.04
CA THR A 133 38.73 16.26 1.68
C THR A 133 38.30 15.52 2.95
N GLY A 134 39.17 15.44 3.95
CA GLY A 134 38.82 14.82 5.25
C GLY A 134 37.69 15.55 5.98
N LEU A 135 37.70 16.89 6.01
CA LEU A 135 36.63 17.69 6.63
C LEU A 135 35.32 17.62 5.83
N ALA A 136 35.39 17.60 4.49
CA ALA A 136 34.22 17.41 3.64
C ALA A 136 33.58 16.01 3.85
N LEU A 137 34.39 14.98 3.99
CA LEU A 137 33.94 13.65 4.38
C LEU A 137 33.37 13.62 5.81
N GLY A 138 33.95 14.36 6.74
CA GLY A 138 33.41 14.53 8.09
C GLY A 138 31.99 15.09 8.08
N LEU A 139 31.70 16.07 7.22
CA LEU A 139 30.34 16.59 7.04
C LEU A 139 29.40 15.55 6.41
N ALA A 140 29.88 14.77 5.45
CA ALA A 140 29.09 13.67 4.88
C ALA A 140 28.74 12.61 5.93
N VAL A 141 29.70 12.22 6.79
CA VAL A 141 29.47 11.29 7.91
C VAL A 141 28.45 11.86 8.91
N LEU A 142 28.53 13.16 9.23
CA LEU A 142 27.53 13.80 10.10
C LEU A 142 26.15 13.81 9.48
N ALA A 143 26.04 14.01 8.16
CA ALA A 143 24.76 13.95 7.45
C ALA A 143 24.21 12.53 7.45
N THR A 144 25.00 11.50 7.18
CA THR A 144 24.56 10.10 7.24
C THR A 144 24.24 9.64 8.68
N ALA A 145 24.93 10.19 9.68
CA ALA A 145 24.61 9.92 11.10
C ALA A 145 23.18 10.36 11.46
N PHE A 146 22.65 11.43 10.84
CA PHE A 146 21.25 11.82 11.01
C PHE A 146 20.29 10.70 10.59
N SER A 147 20.52 10.06 9.42
CA SER A 147 19.71 8.92 8.96
C SER A 147 19.73 7.74 9.95
N ALA A 148 20.83 7.56 10.68
CA ALA A 148 20.93 6.51 11.70
C ALA A 148 20.12 6.81 12.99
N LEU A 149 19.73 8.07 13.23
CA LEU A 149 18.97 8.51 14.40
C LEU A 149 17.44 8.48 14.18
N VAL A 150 17.01 8.37 12.94
CA VAL A 150 15.59 8.41 12.58
C VAL A 150 15.08 7.07 12.06
N ARG A 151 13.77 6.92 12.01
CA ARG A 151 13.04 5.83 11.36
C ARG A 151 11.88 6.39 10.55
N THR A 152 11.31 5.57 9.68
CA THR A 152 10.08 5.88 8.93
C THR A 152 9.10 4.73 9.03
N ASP A 153 7.80 5.03 8.89
CA ASP A 153 6.72 4.05 8.82
C ASP A 153 6.32 3.73 7.37
N GLY A 154 7.22 4.03 6.43
CA GLY A 154 7.08 3.73 5.01
C GLY A 154 6.96 4.99 4.13
N VAL A 155 6.80 4.76 2.84
CA VAL A 155 6.71 5.81 1.82
C VAL A 155 5.25 6.01 1.44
N TRP A 156 4.84 7.26 1.23
CA TRP A 156 3.51 7.62 0.76
C TRP A 156 3.41 7.52 -0.78
N GLY A 157 2.21 7.51 -1.31
CA GLY A 157 2.00 7.41 -2.77
C GLY A 157 2.57 8.57 -3.60
N ASP A 158 2.91 9.67 -2.96
CA ASP A 158 3.60 10.84 -3.55
C ASP A 158 5.12 10.82 -3.32
N PHE A 159 5.69 9.70 -2.88
CA PHE A 159 7.10 9.54 -2.50
C PHE A 159 7.55 10.42 -1.33
N SER A 160 6.64 11.01 -0.59
CA SER A 160 6.96 11.60 0.71
C SER A 160 7.13 10.50 1.77
N PHE A 161 7.71 10.84 2.89
CA PHE A 161 7.87 9.93 4.03
C PHE A 161 7.91 10.73 5.32
N GLY A 162 7.26 10.21 6.35
CA GLY A 162 7.39 10.73 7.71
C GLY A 162 8.69 10.25 8.34
N LEU A 163 9.30 11.08 9.17
CA LEU A 163 10.46 10.70 9.98
C LEU A 163 10.13 10.90 11.45
N ASP A 164 10.47 9.92 12.25
CA ASP A 164 10.43 10.00 13.71
C ASP A 164 11.76 9.54 14.31
N TRP A 165 12.01 9.91 15.57
CA TRP A 165 13.20 9.47 16.26
C TRP A 165 13.13 7.97 16.56
N ARG A 166 14.21 7.23 16.27
CA ARG A 166 14.24 5.77 16.43
C ARG A 166 14.01 5.26 17.85
N TRP A 167 14.16 6.10 18.86
CA TRP A 167 13.96 5.77 20.27
C TRP A 167 12.56 6.07 20.81
N LYS A 168 11.72 6.74 20.02
CA LYS A 168 10.32 6.90 20.40
C LYS A 168 9.56 5.56 20.24
N PRO A 169 8.58 5.28 21.09
CA PRO A 169 7.71 4.12 20.88
C PRO A 169 7.06 4.18 19.49
N THR A 170 6.96 3.03 18.82
CA THR A 170 6.21 2.93 17.56
C THR A 170 4.71 2.90 17.85
N ALA A 171 3.88 3.25 16.86
CA ALA A 171 2.43 3.09 16.96
C ALA A 171 2.06 1.64 17.33
N GLU A 172 2.74 0.66 16.73
CA GLU A 172 2.63 -0.76 17.05
C GLU A 172 2.88 -1.07 18.53
N GLN A 173 3.96 -0.52 19.10
CA GLN A 173 4.29 -0.71 20.53
C GLN A 173 3.23 -0.09 21.43
N LEU A 174 2.75 1.11 21.09
CA LEU A 174 1.70 1.80 21.83
C LEU A 174 0.36 1.04 21.76
N ALA A 175 -0.02 0.55 20.58
CA ALA A 175 -1.23 -0.26 20.39
C ALA A 175 -1.14 -1.57 21.17
N THR A 176 -0.01 -2.28 21.09
CA THR A 176 0.19 -3.54 21.81
C THR A 176 0.09 -3.34 23.33
N GLU A 177 0.67 -2.27 23.87
CA GLU A 177 0.59 -1.96 25.30
C GLU A 177 -0.83 -1.57 25.72
N GLU A 178 -1.56 -0.79 24.92
CA GLU A 178 -2.96 -0.44 25.18
C GLU A 178 -3.86 -1.67 25.18
N LEU A 179 -3.72 -2.56 24.20
CA LEU A 179 -4.47 -3.81 24.11
C LEU A 179 -4.16 -4.76 25.28
N ARG A 180 -2.90 -4.84 25.67
CA ARG A 180 -2.49 -5.64 26.85
C ARG A 180 -3.12 -5.13 28.14
N ARG A 181 -3.28 -3.81 28.29
CA ARG A 181 -3.92 -3.18 29.46
C ARG A 181 -5.44 -3.34 29.43
N ALA A 182 -6.06 -3.26 28.25
CA ALA A 182 -7.50 -3.42 28.09
C ALA A 182 -7.95 -4.84 28.48
N GLY A 183 -7.15 -5.86 28.20
CA GLY A 183 -7.54 -7.26 28.31
C GLY A 183 -8.65 -7.61 27.31
N ASN A 184 -9.05 -8.86 27.28
CA ASN A 184 -10.21 -9.27 26.49
C ASN A 184 -11.50 -8.98 27.29
N VAL A 185 -12.51 -8.44 26.62
CA VAL A 185 -13.84 -8.29 27.22
C VAL A 185 -14.44 -9.67 27.45
N VAL A 186 -14.62 -10.03 28.71
CA VAL A 186 -15.44 -11.18 29.06
C VAL A 186 -16.90 -10.73 28.96
N ALA A 187 -17.69 -11.41 28.12
CA ALA A 187 -19.12 -11.11 28.00
C ALA A 187 -19.81 -11.26 29.37
N ASP A 188 -20.58 -10.25 29.77
CA ASP A 188 -21.39 -10.31 30.96
C ASP A 188 -22.57 -11.32 30.75
N GLY A 189 -22.38 -12.54 31.20
CA GLY A 189 -23.39 -13.60 31.16
C GLY A 189 -23.13 -14.71 30.12
N PRO A 190 -23.96 -15.77 30.13
CA PRO A 190 -23.82 -16.87 29.18
C PRO A 190 -24.17 -16.41 27.77
N VAL A 191 -23.19 -16.53 26.86
CA VAL A 191 -23.37 -16.27 25.43
C VAL A 191 -24.03 -17.51 24.81
N ASP A 192 -25.19 -17.34 24.17
CA ASP A 192 -25.72 -18.35 23.29
C ASP A 192 -24.84 -18.49 22.05
N THR A 193 -23.93 -19.45 22.13
CA THR A 193 -22.91 -19.69 21.09
C THR A 193 -23.52 -20.12 19.77
N GLU A 194 -24.65 -20.84 19.78
CA GLU A 194 -25.32 -21.33 18.58
C GLU A 194 -26.04 -20.17 17.86
N ALA A 195 -26.78 -19.37 18.60
CA ALA A 195 -27.42 -18.17 18.06
C ALA A 195 -26.40 -17.16 17.51
N LEU A 196 -25.28 -16.95 18.23
CA LEU A 196 -24.21 -16.08 17.78
C LEU A 196 -23.54 -16.63 16.51
N ARG A 197 -23.28 -17.93 16.42
CA ARG A 197 -22.68 -18.55 15.22
C ARG A 197 -23.63 -18.43 14.02
N ALA A 198 -24.94 -18.63 14.21
CA ALA A 198 -25.93 -18.44 13.17
C ALA A 198 -25.98 -16.97 12.69
N ALA A 199 -25.95 -16.00 13.60
CA ALA A 199 -25.92 -14.57 13.28
C ALA A 199 -24.63 -14.17 12.54
N LEU A 200 -23.49 -14.77 12.89
CA LEU A 200 -22.23 -14.59 12.18
C LEU A 200 -22.26 -15.18 10.77
N GLY A 201 -23.02 -16.26 10.54
CA GLY A 201 -23.24 -16.84 9.20
C GLY A 201 -24.05 -15.96 8.25
N SER A 202 -24.77 -14.95 8.78
CA SER A 202 -25.56 -13.96 8.01
C SER A 202 -24.97 -12.54 8.09
N ALA A 203 -23.67 -12.44 8.05
CA ALA A 203 -22.94 -11.18 8.25
C ALA A 203 -23.29 -10.11 7.20
N PRO A 204 -23.57 -8.85 7.61
CA PRO A 204 -23.85 -7.76 6.69
C PRO A 204 -22.65 -7.30 5.87
N TRP A 205 -21.42 -7.55 6.35
CA TRP A 205 -20.17 -7.24 5.66
C TRP A 205 -19.16 -8.38 5.83
N PRO A 206 -19.34 -9.51 5.10
CA PRO A 206 -18.61 -10.75 5.41
C PRO A 206 -17.15 -10.78 4.94
N HIS A 207 -16.75 -9.94 3.98
CA HIS A 207 -15.42 -9.99 3.38
C HIS A 207 -15.03 -8.65 2.75
N PHE A 208 -13.85 -8.61 2.15
CA PHE A 208 -13.31 -7.45 1.43
C PHE A 208 -14.32 -6.90 0.42
N ARG A 209 -14.60 -5.57 0.50
CA ARG A 209 -15.55 -4.82 -0.34
C ARG A 209 -17.03 -5.17 -0.13
N GLY A 210 -17.38 -5.87 0.97
CA GLY A 210 -18.76 -6.13 1.35
C GLY A 210 -19.42 -7.31 0.64
N PRO A 211 -20.71 -7.53 0.90
CA PRO A 211 -21.39 -8.79 0.54
C PRO A 211 -21.46 -9.07 -0.96
N ARG A 212 -21.34 -8.04 -1.81
CA ARG A 212 -21.30 -8.18 -3.27
C ARG A 212 -19.90 -7.98 -3.85
N GLY A 213 -18.90 -7.69 -3.03
CA GLY A 213 -17.55 -7.40 -3.50
C GLY A 213 -17.43 -6.13 -4.36
N ASP A 214 -18.36 -5.19 -4.26
CA ASP A 214 -18.49 -3.99 -5.10
C ASP A 214 -18.26 -2.67 -4.37
N SER A 215 -17.91 -2.72 -3.07
CA SER A 215 -17.73 -1.53 -2.21
C SER A 215 -18.97 -0.64 -2.14
N SER A 216 -20.15 -1.24 -2.12
CA SER A 216 -21.42 -0.52 -2.16
C SER A 216 -22.33 -0.92 -1.00
N GLN A 217 -22.88 0.08 -0.32
CA GLN A 217 -23.89 -0.05 0.73
C GLN A 217 -25.26 0.31 0.16
N THR A 218 -26.25 -0.55 0.43
CA THR A 218 -27.66 -0.37 0.07
C THR A 218 -28.57 -0.54 1.27
N GLY A 219 -29.84 -0.18 1.15
CA GLY A 219 -30.85 -0.35 2.19
C GLY A 219 -31.01 0.82 3.12
N LEU A 220 -30.12 1.82 3.08
CA LEU A 220 -30.19 3.03 3.89
C LEU A 220 -29.89 4.28 3.07
N ARG A 221 -30.58 5.37 3.44
CA ARG A 221 -30.29 6.69 2.89
C ARG A 221 -29.63 7.57 3.94
N PHE A 222 -28.57 8.27 3.53
CA PHE A 222 -27.77 9.13 4.37
C PHE A 222 -27.90 10.60 3.96
N SER A 223 -27.75 11.50 4.94
CA SER A 223 -27.72 12.94 4.72
C SER A 223 -26.54 13.32 3.84
N ASP A 224 -26.79 14.22 2.90
CA ASP A 224 -25.77 14.84 2.07
C ASP A 224 -25.26 16.19 2.61
N ASP A 225 -25.84 16.65 3.70
CA ASP A 225 -25.47 17.89 4.39
C ASP A 225 -24.55 17.60 5.59
N TRP A 226 -23.28 17.38 5.32
CA TRP A 226 -22.28 17.20 6.38
C TRP A 226 -21.86 18.50 7.08
N ILE A 227 -22.35 19.65 6.62
CA ILE A 227 -22.17 20.93 7.33
C ILE A 227 -23.13 20.99 8.51
N ALA A 228 -24.41 20.67 8.29
CA ALA A 228 -25.41 20.64 9.35
C ALA A 228 -25.34 19.33 10.17
N HIS A 229 -25.00 18.22 9.54
CA HIS A 229 -25.01 16.88 10.12
C HIS A 229 -23.68 16.14 9.86
N PRO A 230 -22.55 16.60 10.43
CA PRO A 230 -21.27 15.95 10.23
C PRO A 230 -21.26 14.54 10.84
N PRO A 231 -20.44 13.62 10.33
CA PRO A 231 -20.23 12.31 10.94
C PRO A 231 -19.83 12.46 12.42
N ARG A 232 -20.52 11.75 13.30
CA ARG A 232 -20.26 11.80 14.74
C ARG A 232 -19.33 10.67 15.15
N GLU A 233 -18.16 10.99 15.71
CA GLU A 233 -17.27 9.97 16.27
C GLU A 233 -17.94 9.25 17.44
N VAL A 234 -18.01 7.93 17.36
CA VAL A 234 -18.58 7.06 18.39
C VAL A 234 -17.50 6.55 19.32
N TRP A 235 -16.42 6.02 18.74
CA TRP A 235 -15.22 5.59 19.46
C TRP A 235 -14.01 5.62 18.55
N ARG A 236 -12.82 5.71 19.18
CA ARG A 236 -11.50 5.64 18.55
C ARG A 236 -10.58 4.79 19.40
N LYS A 237 -9.74 3.95 18.78
CA LYS A 237 -8.78 3.07 19.44
C LYS A 237 -7.49 2.98 18.65
N ARG A 238 -6.40 2.70 19.34
CA ARG A 238 -5.15 2.27 18.69
C ARG A 238 -5.31 0.84 18.19
N ILE A 239 -4.64 0.53 17.09
CA ILE A 239 -4.62 -0.80 16.47
C ILE A 239 -3.22 -1.11 15.96
N GLY A 240 -2.86 -2.38 15.83
CA GLY A 240 -1.61 -2.80 15.22
C GLY A 240 -1.58 -2.52 13.71
N PRO A 241 -0.40 -2.24 13.13
CA PRO A 241 -0.28 -1.92 11.72
C PRO A 241 -0.72 -3.07 10.81
N ALA A 242 -1.49 -2.73 9.79
CA ALA A 242 -1.91 -3.59 8.69
C ALA A 242 -2.63 -2.77 7.61
N TRP A 243 -2.72 -3.31 6.40
CA TRP A 243 -3.59 -2.79 5.34
C TRP A 243 -4.91 -3.58 5.22
N SER A 244 -5.14 -4.52 6.11
CA SER A 244 -6.41 -5.23 6.27
C SER A 244 -7.55 -4.27 6.54
N SER A 245 -8.72 -4.49 5.91
CA SER A 245 -9.97 -3.87 6.26
C SER A 245 -10.72 -4.73 7.30
N PHE A 246 -12.05 -4.62 7.37
CA PHE A 246 -12.87 -5.37 8.31
C PHE A 246 -13.83 -6.32 7.62
N ALA A 247 -14.05 -7.50 8.22
CA ALA A 247 -15.28 -8.25 8.10
C ALA A 247 -16.15 -7.96 9.33
N ILE A 248 -17.48 -7.82 9.17
CA ILE A 248 -18.38 -7.43 10.25
C ILE A 248 -19.61 -8.34 10.25
N GLY A 249 -19.90 -8.92 11.40
CA GLY A 249 -21.09 -9.74 11.65
C GLY A 249 -21.43 -9.80 13.13
N ALA A 250 -22.72 -9.79 13.49
CA ALA A 250 -23.20 -9.92 14.85
C ALA A 250 -22.53 -8.96 15.85
N ASP A 251 -22.42 -7.68 15.51
CA ASP A 251 -21.75 -6.63 16.28
C ASP A 251 -20.25 -6.91 16.56
N ARG A 252 -19.59 -7.71 15.73
CA ARG A 252 -18.16 -8.01 15.82
C ARG A 252 -17.41 -7.54 14.59
N LEU A 253 -16.26 -6.93 14.82
CA LEU A 253 -15.28 -6.49 13.83
C LEU A 253 -14.13 -7.48 13.80
N PHE A 254 -13.85 -8.06 12.63
CA PHE A 254 -12.70 -8.94 12.42
C PHE A 254 -11.69 -8.27 11.49
N THR A 255 -10.42 -8.27 11.87
CA THR A 255 -9.33 -7.69 11.07
C THR A 255 -8.03 -8.44 11.36
N GLN A 256 -6.98 -8.09 10.62
CA GLN A 256 -5.62 -8.54 10.88
C GLN A 256 -4.74 -7.37 11.27
N GLU A 257 -3.71 -7.62 12.06
CA GLU A 257 -2.75 -6.62 12.52
C GLU A 257 -1.40 -7.26 12.88
N GLN A 258 -0.32 -6.49 12.80
CA GLN A 258 0.97 -6.88 13.35
C GLN A 258 1.04 -6.47 14.82
N ARG A 259 1.46 -7.37 15.68
CA ARG A 259 1.79 -7.09 17.09
C ARG A 259 3.16 -7.65 17.42
N LEU A 260 4.18 -6.80 17.33
CA LEU A 260 5.59 -7.20 17.49
C LEU A 260 5.96 -8.35 16.52
N GLU A 261 6.32 -9.51 17.04
CA GLU A 261 6.77 -10.65 16.23
C GLU A 261 5.62 -11.52 15.70
N ASP A 262 4.36 -11.11 15.91
CA ASP A 262 3.20 -11.91 15.54
C ASP A 262 2.27 -11.17 14.57
N GLU A 263 1.83 -11.86 13.52
CA GLU A 263 0.61 -11.50 12.79
C GLU A 263 -0.60 -12.01 13.58
N VAL A 264 -1.56 -11.13 13.82
CA VAL A 264 -2.68 -11.40 14.72
C VAL A 264 -4.01 -11.21 13.99
N VAL A 265 -4.88 -12.19 14.06
CA VAL A 265 -6.30 -12.03 13.73
C VAL A 265 -7.03 -11.57 14.98
N SER A 266 -7.73 -10.46 14.90
CA SER A 266 -8.37 -9.81 16.04
C SER A 266 -9.87 -9.66 15.83
N CYS A 267 -10.61 -9.86 16.90
CA CYS A 267 -12.04 -9.59 17.00
C CYS A 267 -12.26 -8.48 18.03
N TYR A 268 -12.99 -7.46 17.60
CA TYR A 268 -13.40 -6.33 18.44
C TYR A 268 -14.91 -6.22 18.49
N ASP A 269 -15.44 -5.68 19.56
CA ASP A 269 -16.84 -5.26 19.66
C ASP A 269 -17.07 -4.05 18.74
N ALA A 270 -18.02 -4.16 17.82
CA ALA A 270 -18.26 -3.12 16.82
C ALA A 270 -18.85 -1.83 17.42
N LYS A 271 -19.53 -1.90 18.56
CA LYS A 271 -20.16 -0.75 19.23
C LYS A 271 -19.19 0.06 20.07
N THR A 272 -18.16 -0.58 20.62
CA THR A 272 -17.26 0.01 21.62
C THR A 272 -15.78 0.02 21.21
N GLY A 273 -15.41 -0.78 20.20
CA GLY A 273 -14.01 -0.97 19.80
C GLY A 273 -13.19 -1.78 20.81
N GLN A 274 -13.81 -2.40 21.82
CA GLN A 274 -13.08 -3.20 22.82
C GLN A 274 -12.68 -4.57 22.24
N PRO A 275 -11.50 -5.10 22.59
CA PRO A 275 -11.05 -6.41 22.11
C PRO A 275 -11.89 -7.53 22.77
N ILE A 276 -12.35 -8.48 21.94
CA ILE A 276 -13.07 -9.67 22.39
C ILE A 276 -12.13 -10.87 22.45
N TRP A 277 -11.44 -11.16 21.36
CA TRP A 277 -10.42 -12.21 21.29
C TRP A 277 -9.38 -11.89 20.23
N SER A 278 -8.24 -12.57 20.30
CA SER A 278 -7.20 -12.50 19.29
C SER A 278 -6.49 -13.84 19.16
N TYR A 279 -6.07 -14.17 17.93
CA TYR A 279 -5.25 -15.33 17.60
C TYR A 279 -3.94 -14.86 16.96
N ALA A 280 -2.82 -15.25 17.55
CA ALA A 280 -1.48 -14.84 17.12
C ALA A 280 -0.78 -15.97 16.35
N THR A 281 -0.12 -15.62 15.26
CA THR A 281 0.77 -16.49 14.51
C THR A 281 2.17 -15.87 14.50
N PRO A 282 3.21 -16.57 14.99
CA PRO A 282 4.59 -16.07 14.91
C PRO A 282 4.99 -15.80 13.46
N SER A 283 4.94 -14.54 13.06
CA SER A 283 5.18 -14.07 11.71
C SER A 283 5.32 -12.55 11.71
N ARG A 284 6.36 -12.03 11.09
CA ARG A 284 6.58 -10.59 10.97
C ARG A 284 6.88 -10.22 9.54
N PHE A 285 5.97 -9.52 8.91
CA PHE A 285 6.17 -8.99 7.58
C PHE A 285 6.46 -7.49 7.62
N PHE A 286 7.51 -7.08 6.93
CA PHE A 286 7.87 -5.68 6.72
C PHE A 286 8.48 -5.49 5.34
N GLU A 287 8.06 -4.45 4.64
CA GLU A 287 8.78 -3.91 3.48
C GLU A 287 8.75 -2.37 3.50
N SER A 288 9.75 -1.76 2.89
CA SER A 288 10.05 -0.35 3.09
C SER A 288 9.05 0.64 2.45
N LEU A 289 8.22 0.21 1.50
CA LEU A 289 7.22 1.06 0.83
C LEU A 289 5.88 1.01 1.56
N GLY A 290 5.31 -0.18 1.74
CA GLY A 290 4.03 -0.37 2.38
C GLY A 290 4.09 -0.50 3.91
N GLY A 291 5.26 -0.73 4.50
CA GLY A 291 5.43 -0.86 5.94
C GLY A 291 5.04 -2.23 6.49
N LEU A 292 4.63 -2.26 7.75
CA LEU A 292 4.39 -3.46 8.55
C LEU A 292 3.04 -4.13 8.28
N GLY A 293 2.99 -5.44 8.54
CA GLY A 293 1.82 -6.23 8.87
C GLY A 293 1.06 -6.83 7.68
N PRO A 294 0.01 -7.59 7.95
CA PRO A 294 -0.80 -8.28 6.95
C PRO A 294 -1.58 -7.33 6.03
N ARG A 295 -1.88 -7.82 4.81
CA ARG A 295 -2.53 -7.04 3.74
C ARG A 295 -3.97 -7.47 3.47
N GLY A 296 -4.25 -8.78 3.56
CA GLY A 296 -5.57 -9.35 3.27
C GLY A 296 -6.59 -8.98 4.33
N THR A 297 -7.85 -8.82 3.93
CA THR A 297 -8.98 -8.70 4.85
C THR A 297 -9.49 -10.10 5.18
N PRO A 298 -9.81 -10.42 6.44
CA PRO A 298 -10.42 -11.69 6.80
C PRO A 298 -11.76 -11.89 6.10
N THR A 299 -12.12 -13.16 5.85
CA THR A 299 -13.43 -13.53 5.36
C THR A 299 -14.19 -14.29 6.43
N LEU A 300 -15.40 -13.85 6.74
CA LEU A 300 -16.34 -14.49 7.63
C LEU A 300 -17.31 -15.35 6.81
N ALA A 301 -17.28 -16.65 7.01
CA ALA A 301 -18.18 -17.58 6.36
C ALA A 301 -18.54 -18.71 7.32
N ASP A 302 -19.83 -19.10 7.36
CA ASP A 302 -20.37 -20.22 8.15
C ASP A 302 -19.93 -20.22 9.62
N GLY A 303 -19.83 -19.01 10.23
CA GLY A 303 -19.41 -18.84 11.62
C GLY A 303 -17.91 -19.08 11.87
N SER A 304 -17.10 -19.14 10.82
CA SER A 304 -15.64 -19.21 10.89
C SER A 304 -14.99 -17.99 10.24
N ILE A 305 -13.81 -17.62 10.70
CA ILE A 305 -12.95 -16.58 10.11
C ILE A 305 -11.82 -17.26 9.36
N TYR A 306 -11.63 -16.84 8.11
CA TYR A 306 -10.50 -17.23 7.26
C TYR A 306 -9.60 -16.02 7.05
N ALA A 307 -8.33 -16.14 7.39
CA ALA A 307 -7.38 -15.03 7.29
C ALA A 307 -6.04 -15.51 6.73
N LEU A 308 -5.52 -14.76 5.75
CA LEU A 308 -4.21 -15.00 5.14
C LEU A 308 -3.23 -13.92 5.57
N GLY A 309 -2.19 -14.31 6.30
CA GLY A 309 -1.09 -13.43 6.68
C GLY A 309 -0.18 -13.07 5.50
N ALA A 310 0.58 -11.99 5.62
CA ALA A 310 1.46 -11.51 4.56
C ALA A 310 2.62 -12.49 4.24
N GLU A 311 3.05 -13.29 5.22
CA GLU A 311 4.03 -14.36 5.05
C GLU A 311 3.42 -15.67 4.50
N GLY A 312 2.09 -15.72 4.30
CA GLY A 312 1.43 -16.84 3.65
C GLY A 312 0.87 -17.91 4.59
N ILE A 313 0.71 -17.63 5.87
CA ILE A 313 -0.01 -18.52 6.78
C ILE A 313 -1.50 -18.22 6.67
N LEU A 314 -2.26 -19.20 6.20
CA LEU A 314 -3.72 -19.20 6.15
C LEU A 314 -4.26 -19.90 7.38
N VAL A 315 -5.18 -19.25 8.08
CA VAL A 315 -5.84 -19.81 9.28
C VAL A 315 -7.34 -19.85 9.11
N ARG A 316 -7.98 -20.88 9.67
CA ARG A 316 -9.41 -20.93 9.95
C ARG A 316 -9.61 -20.91 11.46
N LEU A 317 -10.39 -19.95 11.92
CA LEU A 317 -10.68 -19.73 13.33
C LEU A 317 -12.19 -19.78 13.56
N ASN A 318 -12.62 -20.28 14.71
CA ASN A 318 -13.99 -20.12 15.16
C ASN A 318 -14.28 -18.63 15.40
N ALA A 319 -15.27 -18.06 14.74
CA ALA A 319 -15.58 -16.63 14.84
C ALA A 319 -16.14 -16.23 16.22
N VAL A 320 -16.60 -17.16 17.02
CA VAL A 320 -17.16 -16.89 18.36
C VAL A 320 -16.06 -16.62 19.38
N ASP A 321 -15.01 -17.44 19.41
CA ASP A 321 -13.99 -17.41 20.48
C ASP A 321 -12.54 -17.31 19.98
N GLY A 322 -12.31 -17.34 18.65
CA GLY A 322 -10.98 -17.28 18.05
C GLY A 322 -10.19 -18.59 18.12
N ALA A 323 -10.81 -19.69 18.50
CA ALA A 323 -10.15 -20.99 18.56
C ALA A 323 -9.68 -21.43 17.17
N LEU A 324 -8.41 -21.89 17.08
CA LEU A 324 -7.85 -22.40 15.84
C LEU A 324 -8.56 -23.71 15.45
N GLU A 325 -9.14 -23.73 14.25
CA GLU A 325 -9.69 -24.95 13.66
C GLU A 325 -8.64 -25.66 12.80
N TRP A 326 -7.96 -24.91 11.93
CA TRP A 326 -6.77 -25.39 11.20
C TRP A 326 -5.92 -24.23 10.70
N LYS A 327 -4.67 -24.53 10.30
CA LYS A 327 -3.76 -23.62 9.61
C LYS A 327 -3.04 -24.31 8.48
N ALA A 328 -2.72 -23.57 7.41
CA ALA A 328 -1.98 -24.03 6.24
C ALA A 328 -0.88 -23.03 5.85
N ASP A 329 0.20 -23.54 5.27
CA ASP A 329 1.28 -22.72 4.72
C ASP A 329 1.12 -22.63 3.20
N LEU A 330 0.75 -21.44 2.71
CA LEU A 330 0.56 -21.17 1.29
C LEU A 330 1.87 -21.23 0.50
N LYS A 331 2.99 -20.82 1.10
CA LYS A 331 4.31 -20.91 0.45
C LYS A 331 4.67 -22.37 0.18
N ALA A 332 4.49 -23.23 1.16
CA ALA A 332 4.72 -24.66 1.02
C ALA A 332 3.80 -25.28 -0.05
N ALA A 333 2.49 -24.96 -0.02
CA ALA A 333 1.52 -25.45 -1.01
C ALA A 333 1.82 -24.97 -2.44
N ALA A 334 2.36 -23.78 -2.61
CA ALA A 334 2.70 -23.17 -3.89
C ALA A 334 4.17 -23.40 -4.31
N GLU A 335 4.95 -24.16 -3.53
CA GLU A 335 6.38 -24.39 -3.75
C GLU A 335 7.19 -23.07 -3.89
N ARG A 336 6.84 -22.07 -3.07
CA ARG A 336 7.55 -20.79 -2.98
C ARG A 336 8.47 -20.77 -1.77
N THR A 337 9.63 -20.13 -1.91
CA THR A 337 10.55 -19.88 -0.79
C THR A 337 10.26 -18.57 -0.07
N GLU A 338 9.79 -17.57 -0.82
CA GLU A 338 9.56 -16.21 -0.33
C GLU A 338 8.14 -15.73 -0.66
N PRO A 339 7.55 -14.85 0.16
CA PRO A 339 6.30 -14.18 -0.20
C PRO A 339 6.50 -13.27 -1.43
N PRO A 340 5.43 -12.78 -2.06
CA PRO A 340 5.52 -11.66 -2.99
C PRO A 340 6.20 -10.45 -2.35
N MET A 341 6.76 -9.54 -3.16
CA MET A 341 7.51 -8.36 -2.68
C MET A 341 6.76 -7.55 -1.61
N TRP A 342 5.43 -7.41 -1.74
CA TRP A 342 4.59 -6.69 -0.78
C TRP A 342 3.76 -7.61 0.12
N GLY A 343 4.16 -8.88 0.25
CA GLY A 343 3.46 -9.91 1.00
C GLY A 343 2.25 -10.47 0.25
N PHE A 344 1.69 -11.55 0.77
CA PHE A 344 0.39 -12.03 0.29
C PHE A 344 -0.71 -11.05 0.71
N SER A 345 -1.54 -10.62 -0.24
CA SER A 345 -2.58 -9.60 -0.03
C SER A 345 -3.98 -10.07 -0.38
N CYS A 346 -4.10 -11.28 -0.94
CA CYS A 346 -5.38 -11.87 -1.28
C CYS A 346 -6.25 -12.05 -0.03
N SER A 347 -7.46 -11.49 -0.02
CA SER A 347 -8.49 -11.87 0.94
C SER A 347 -9.02 -13.25 0.54
N PRO A 348 -9.17 -14.20 1.48
CA PRO A 348 -9.65 -15.56 1.16
C PRO A 348 -11.04 -15.55 0.53
N CYS A 349 -11.23 -16.29 -0.57
CA CYS A 349 -12.55 -16.54 -1.16
C CYS A 349 -13.05 -17.89 -0.71
N VAL A 350 -14.19 -17.93 -0.01
CA VAL A 350 -14.80 -19.17 0.48
C VAL A 350 -16.00 -19.50 -0.38
N ASP A 351 -15.95 -20.61 -1.11
CA ASP A 351 -17.05 -21.10 -1.94
C ASP A 351 -16.92 -22.60 -2.19
N SER A 352 -18.02 -23.30 -2.42
CA SER A 352 -18.07 -24.72 -2.82
C SER A 352 -17.23 -25.67 -1.94
N GLY A 353 -17.15 -25.41 -0.62
CA GLY A 353 -16.41 -26.23 0.34
C GLY A 353 -14.88 -26.03 0.30
N VAL A 354 -14.40 -24.99 -0.36
CA VAL A 354 -12.97 -24.64 -0.42
C VAL A 354 -12.72 -23.18 -0.05
N VAL A 355 -11.51 -22.92 0.41
CA VAL A 355 -10.94 -21.59 0.62
C VAL A 355 -9.90 -21.34 -0.44
N VAL A 356 -10.10 -20.36 -1.30
CA VAL A 356 -9.28 -20.10 -2.49
C VAL A 356 -8.48 -18.83 -2.33
N VAL A 357 -7.18 -18.89 -2.58
CA VAL A 357 -6.27 -17.76 -2.51
C VAL A 357 -5.29 -17.74 -3.69
N HIS A 358 -4.84 -16.54 -4.08
CA HIS A 358 -3.74 -16.40 -5.04
C HIS A 358 -2.42 -16.68 -4.34
N ALA A 359 -1.63 -17.57 -4.91
CA ALA A 359 -0.34 -17.98 -4.37
C ALA A 359 0.84 -17.51 -5.24
N GLY A 360 0.63 -17.30 -6.55
CA GLY A 360 1.65 -16.88 -7.51
C GLY A 360 2.80 -17.87 -7.65
N GLY A 361 2.54 -19.17 -7.43
CA GLY A 361 3.46 -20.25 -7.69
C GLY A 361 3.56 -20.55 -9.20
N LYS A 362 4.62 -21.28 -9.58
CA LYS A 362 4.87 -21.62 -10.98
C LYS A 362 3.92 -22.71 -11.49
N GLY A 363 3.70 -22.71 -12.82
CA GLY A 363 2.87 -23.71 -13.47
C GLY A 363 1.42 -23.66 -13.01
N ASP A 364 0.94 -24.74 -12.43
CA ASP A 364 -0.41 -24.90 -11.92
C ASP A 364 -0.60 -24.43 -10.47
N LYS A 365 0.36 -23.69 -9.90
CA LYS A 365 0.33 -23.23 -8.51
C LYS A 365 0.12 -21.73 -8.36
N GLY A 366 -0.49 -21.10 -9.36
CA GLY A 366 -0.88 -19.67 -9.31
C GLY A 366 -1.98 -19.41 -8.32
N ILE A 367 -3.00 -20.28 -8.26
CA ILE A 367 -4.08 -20.31 -7.27
C ILE A 367 -3.98 -21.63 -6.50
N VAL A 368 -4.24 -21.58 -5.20
CA VAL A 368 -4.37 -22.76 -4.33
C VAL A 368 -5.71 -22.70 -3.61
N ALA A 369 -6.42 -23.82 -3.61
CA ALA A 369 -7.62 -24.02 -2.84
C ALA A 369 -7.37 -25.03 -1.72
N PHE A 370 -7.81 -24.70 -0.52
CA PHE A 370 -7.76 -25.55 0.66
C PHE A 370 -9.17 -26.01 1.02
N LYS A 371 -9.32 -27.25 1.45
CA LYS A 371 -10.61 -27.73 1.96
C LYS A 371 -11.02 -26.96 3.21
N VAL A 372 -12.28 -26.54 3.26
CA VAL A 372 -12.83 -25.84 4.42
C VAL A 372 -12.67 -26.69 5.69
N ASP A 373 -12.87 -28.01 5.61
CA ASP A 373 -12.94 -28.87 6.79
C ASP A 373 -11.60 -29.07 7.50
N ASP A 374 -10.48 -29.25 6.76
CA ASP A 374 -9.21 -29.69 7.33
C ASP A 374 -7.98 -28.86 6.87
N GLY A 375 -8.16 -27.88 5.97
CA GLY A 375 -7.08 -27.04 5.46
C GLY A 375 -6.10 -27.77 4.55
N GLN A 376 -6.38 -29.01 4.10
CA GLN A 376 -5.55 -29.67 3.11
C GLN A 376 -5.81 -29.10 1.71
N VAL A 377 -4.79 -29.14 0.84
CA VAL A 377 -4.92 -28.71 -0.56
C VAL A 377 -5.98 -29.56 -1.25
N ALA A 378 -7.02 -28.91 -1.76
CA ALA A 378 -8.07 -29.54 -2.55
C ALA A 378 -7.70 -29.59 -4.03
N TRP A 379 -7.23 -28.48 -4.56
CA TRP A 379 -6.77 -28.33 -5.93
C TRP A 379 -5.83 -27.13 -6.11
N THR A 380 -5.09 -27.09 -7.20
CA THR A 380 -4.29 -25.96 -7.65
C THR A 380 -4.65 -25.61 -9.10
N ALA A 381 -4.39 -24.34 -9.51
CA ALA A 381 -4.65 -23.92 -10.87
C ALA A 381 -3.64 -22.83 -11.32
N PRO A 382 -3.34 -22.75 -12.63
CA PRO A 382 -2.54 -21.67 -13.19
C PRO A 382 -3.32 -20.34 -13.15
N ALA A 383 -2.64 -19.23 -12.80
CA ALA A 383 -3.27 -17.92 -12.81
C ALA A 383 -2.26 -16.75 -12.88
N GLY A 384 -1.11 -16.95 -13.52
CA GLY A 384 -0.03 -15.98 -13.50
C GLY A 384 0.72 -15.93 -12.16
N GLU A 385 1.96 -15.48 -12.22
CA GLU A 385 2.87 -15.47 -11.05
C GLU A 385 2.71 -14.22 -10.19
N MET A 386 2.08 -13.15 -10.71
CA MET A 386 1.96 -11.88 -10.01
C MET A 386 0.53 -11.36 -10.00
N SER A 387 0.00 -11.24 -8.78
CA SER A 387 -1.23 -10.51 -8.47
C SER A 387 -1.21 -10.09 -7.00
N TYR A 388 -1.85 -8.97 -6.71
CA TYR A 388 -2.20 -8.54 -5.34
C TYR A 388 -3.73 -8.41 -5.19
N ALA A 389 -4.48 -8.77 -6.25
CA ALA A 389 -5.93 -8.88 -6.22
C ALA A 389 -6.37 -10.15 -5.47
N SER A 390 -7.59 -10.14 -4.96
CA SER A 390 -8.21 -11.34 -4.39
C SER A 390 -8.89 -12.18 -5.48
N VAL A 391 -8.89 -13.48 -5.30
CA VAL A 391 -9.82 -14.35 -6.02
C VAL A 391 -11.22 -14.00 -5.57
N GLN A 392 -12.16 -13.85 -6.50
CA GLN A 392 -13.54 -13.53 -6.18
C GLN A 392 -14.50 -14.44 -6.95
N LYS A 393 -15.62 -14.79 -6.32
CA LYS A 393 -16.73 -15.41 -7.02
C LYS A 393 -17.48 -14.36 -7.83
N ILE A 394 -17.73 -14.62 -9.09
CA ILE A 394 -18.54 -13.79 -9.96
C ILE A 394 -19.59 -14.63 -10.67
N THR A 395 -20.75 -14.04 -10.99
CA THR A 395 -21.74 -14.65 -11.87
C THR A 395 -21.72 -13.93 -13.21
N LEU A 396 -21.40 -14.67 -14.28
CA LEU A 396 -21.31 -14.16 -15.65
C LEU A 396 -22.09 -15.10 -16.57
N LEU A 397 -23.01 -14.56 -17.39
CA LEU A 397 -23.90 -15.35 -18.25
C LEU A 397 -24.68 -16.44 -17.45
N ASP A 398 -25.22 -16.04 -16.30
CA ASP A 398 -25.95 -16.91 -15.37
C ASP A 398 -25.17 -18.14 -14.86
N ARG A 399 -23.84 -18.09 -14.94
CA ARG A 399 -22.96 -19.13 -14.43
C ARG A 399 -21.93 -18.54 -13.46
N ASP A 400 -21.66 -19.27 -12.37
CA ASP A 400 -20.67 -18.89 -11.37
C ASP A 400 -19.25 -19.29 -11.79
N TYR A 401 -18.31 -18.40 -11.58
CA TYR A 401 -16.87 -18.58 -11.79
C TYR A 401 -16.08 -18.03 -10.61
N LEU A 402 -14.91 -18.60 -10.37
CA LEU A 402 -13.86 -17.89 -9.65
C LEU A 402 -13.09 -17.03 -10.66
N CYS A 403 -12.96 -15.75 -10.35
CA CYS A 403 -12.23 -14.80 -11.19
C CYS A 403 -11.03 -14.23 -10.42
N LEU A 404 -9.87 -14.21 -11.07
CA LEU A 404 -8.67 -13.52 -10.57
C LEU A 404 -8.11 -12.61 -11.65
N LEU A 405 -7.77 -11.39 -11.27
CA LEU A 405 -6.97 -10.50 -12.12
C LEU A 405 -5.49 -10.66 -11.78
N SER A 406 -4.68 -11.09 -12.72
CA SER A 406 -3.22 -11.15 -12.61
C SER A 406 -2.54 -10.22 -13.62
N ASN A 407 -1.21 -10.16 -13.60
CA ASN A 407 -0.44 -9.38 -14.58
C ASN A 407 -0.57 -9.91 -16.03
N SER A 408 -1.07 -11.12 -16.24
CA SER A 408 -1.37 -11.67 -17.58
C SER A 408 -2.78 -11.36 -18.07
N GLY A 409 -3.75 -11.16 -17.16
CA GLY A 409 -5.14 -10.87 -17.52
C GLY A 409 -6.15 -11.32 -16.48
N ALA A 410 -7.35 -11.70 -16.94
CA ALA A 410 -8.42 -12.24 -16.10
C ALA A 410 -8.55 -13.75 -16.29
N HIS A 411 -8.49 -14.51 -15.21
CA HIS A 411 -8.58 -15.97 -15.17
C HIS A 411 -9.94 -16.39 -14.65
N PHE A 412 -10.62 -17.28 -15.35
CA PHE A 412 -11.92 -17.82 -14.99
C PHE A 412 -11.81 -19.31 -14.71
N LEU A 413 -12.19 -19.73 -13.51
CA LEU A 413 -12.09 -21.11 -13.04
C LEU A 413 -13.45 -21.61 -12.60
N GLU A 414 -13.65 -22.92 -12.69
CA GLU A 414 -14.78 -23.59 -12.09
C GLU A 414 -14.63 -23.61 -10.55
N PRO A 415 -15.62 -23.14 -9.78
CA PRO A 415 -15.46 -22.96 -8.33
C PRO A 415 -15.10 -24.22 -7.55
N ALA A 416 -15.74 -25.34 -7.86
CA ALA A 416 -15.56 -26.57 -7.09
C ALA A 416 -14.23 -27.30 -7.37
N THR A 417 -13.70 -27.19 -8.60
CA THR A 417 -12.59 -28.03 -9.07
C THR A 417 -11.32 -27.24 -9.41
N GLY A 418 -11.42 -25.92 -9.54
CA GLY A 418 -10.32 -25.07 -10.01
C GLY A 418 -10.00 -25.28 -11.49
N LYS A 419 -10.83 -26.02 -12.25
CA LYS A 419 -10.61 -26.23 -13.68
C LYS A 419 -10.62 -24.90 -14.42
N PRO A 420 -9.53 -24.54 -15.16
CA PRO A 420 -9.53 -23.38 -16.01
C PRO A 420 -10.63 -23.47 -17.08
N ILE A 421 -11.44 -22.42 -17.18
CA ILE A 421 -12.52 -22.29 -18.16
C ILE A 421 -12.12 -21.35 -19.28
N TYR A 422 -11.54 -20.19 -18.92
CA TYR A 422 -11.15 -19.17 -19.88
C TYR A 422 -10.09 -18.24 -19.30
N ASP A 423 -9.11 -17.84 -20.12
CA ASP A 423 -8.14 -16.82 -19.80
C ASP A 423 -8.28 -15.65 -20.78
N TYR A 424 -8.67 -14.48 -20.26
CA TYR A 424 -8.73 -13.26 -21.04
C TYR A 424 -7.41 -12.52 -20.96
N PRO A 425 -6.64 -12.39 -22.05
CA PRO A 425 -5.34 -11.75 -22.04
C PRO A 425 -5.47 -10.22 -21.93
N PHE A 426 -4.94 -9.66 -20.87
CA PHE A 426 -4.83 -8.22 -20.66
C PHE A 426 -3.56 -7.93 -19.85
N ALA A 427 -2.40 -8.00 -20.52
CA ALA A 427 -1.10 -7.86 -19.90
C ALA A 427 -0.92 -6.53 -19.19
N HIS A 428 -0.31 -6.57 -18.00
CA HIS A 428 -0.01 -5.42 -17.19
C HIS A 428 1.41 -5.54 -16.63
N GLN A 429 2.26 -4.56 -16.88
CA GLN A 429 3.68 -4.59 -16.44
C GLN A 429 3.88 -4.11 -15.00
N GLY A 430 2.83 -3.65 -14.34
CA GLY A 430 2.83 -3.24 -12.94
C GLY A 430 2.30 -4.33 -12.01
N TYR A 431 1.89 -3.91 -10.84
CA TYR A 431 1.15 -4.76 -9.90
C TYR A 431 -0.36 -4.59 -10.14
N ARG A 432 -1.06 -5.70 -10.24
CA ARG A 432 -2.52 -5.71 -10.34
C ARG A 432 -3.08 -6.01 -8.96
N ALA A 433 -3.86 -5.08 -8.42
CA ALA A 433 -4.40 -5.19 -7.07
C ALA A 433 -5.92 -4.89 -7.00
N CYS A 434 -6.48 -4.33 -8.07
CA CYS A 434 -7.91 -4.04 -8.16
C CYS A 434 -8.72 -5.30 -8.52
N GLN A 435 -10.01 -5.27 -8.14
CA GLN A 435 -10.94 -6.34 -8.42
C GLN A 435 -11.70 -6.09 -9.74
N ALA A 436 -12.07 -7.17 -10.42
CA ALA A 436 -12.99 -7.09 -11.55
C ALA A 436 -14.43 -6.81 -11.08
N GLN A 437 -15.26 -6.21 -11.94
CA GLN A 437 -16.70 -6.03 -11.65
C GLN A 437 -17.56 -6.48 -12.82
N VAL A 438 -18.56 -7.28 -12.54
CA VAL A 438 -19.56 -7.73 -13.53
C VAL A 438 -20.58 -6.63 -13.75
N ILE A 439 -20.90 -6.37 -15.03
CA ILE A 439 -21.87 -5.40 -15.51
C ILE A 439 -22.93 -6.14 -16.34
N ASP A 440 -24.18 -5.86 -16.09
CA ASP A 440 -25.34 -6.39 -16.83
C ASP A 440 -25.32 -7.93 -17.00
N GLY A 441 -24.59 -8.65 -16.15
CA GLY A 441 -24.50 -10.11 -16.18
C GLY A 441 -23.65 -10.71 -17.32
N ASN A 442 -23.23 -9.93 -18.29
CA ASN A 442 -22.45 -10.43 -19.44
C ASN A 442 -21.19 -9.60 -19.77
N LYS A 443 -20.90 -8.54 -19.02
CA LYS A 443 -19.70 -7.72 -19.20
C LYS A 443 -18.82 -7.75 -17.98
N LEU A 444 -17.52 -7.61 -18.17
CA LEU A 444 -16.53 -7.51 -17.09
C LEU A 444 -15.73 -6.22 -17.24
N LEU A 445 -15.72 -5.43 -16.20
CA LEU A 445 -14.88 -4.24 -16.07
C LEU A 445 -13.57 -4.65 -15.39
N ILE A 446 -12.45 -4.42 -16.07
CA ILE A 446 -11.10 -4.83 -15.65
C ILE A 446 -10.24 -3.59 -15.42
N PRO A 447 -10.07 -3.12 -14.18
CA PRO A 447 -9.24 -1.95 -13.88
C PRO A 447 -7.75 -2.30 -13.85
N ALA A 448 -6.91 -1.35 -14.28
CA ALA A 448 -5.47 -1.41 -14.13
C ALA A 448 -4.84 -0.01 -14.07
N GLY A 449 -3.89 0.14 -13.16
CA GLY A 449 -3.10 1.36 -12.98
C GLY A 449 -1.91 1.47 -13.95
N MET A 450 -0.92 2.28 -13.57
CA MET A 450 0.41 2.40 -14.19
C MET A 450 0.40 2.53 -15.72
N GLY A 451 -0.58 3.27 -16.26
CA GLY A 451 -0.66 3.54 -17.70
C GLY A 451 -1.41 2.50 -18.55
N THR A 452 -1.86 1.38 -17.98
CA THR A 452 -2.62 0.34 -18.70
C THR A 452 -4.08 0.75 -18.92
N GLY A 453 -4.71 1.35 -17.90
CA GLY A 453 -6.10 1.83 -17.98
C GLY A 453 -7.14 0.78 -17.60
N THR A 454 -8.41 1.19 -17.66
CA THR A 454 -9.57 0.34 -17.35
C THR A 454 -10.20 -0.12 -18.66
N ARG A 455 -10.57 -1.41 -18.73
CA ARG A 455 -11.14 -2.05 -19.90
C ARG A 455 -12.51 -2.63 -19.60
N LEU A 456 -13.47 -2.44 -20.52
CA LEU A 456 -14.75 -3.14 -20.52
C LEU A 456 -14.76 -4.22 -21.60
N VAL A 457 -15.09 -5.44 -21.21
CA VAL A 457 -15.14 -6.62 -22.07
C VAL A 457 -16.52 -7.23 -22.01
N GLU A 458 -17.12 -7.50 -23.14
CA GLU A 458 -18.37 -8.25 -23.26
C GLU A 458 -18.06 -9.73 -23.49
N PHE A 459 -18.79 -10.60 -22.81
CA PHE A 459 -18.68 -12.04 -22.93
C PHE A 459 -19.94 -12.65 -23.54
N SER A 460 -19.76 -13.69 -24.31
CA SER A 460 -20.82 -14.54 -24.85
C SER A 460 -20.46 -16.01 -24.64
N ALA A 461 -21.47 -16.87 -24.62
CA ALA A 461 -21.24 -18.30 -24.55
C ALA A 461 -20.72 -18.80 -25.91
N ALA A 462 -19.67 -19.65 -25.86
CA ALA A 462 -19.10 -20.32 -27.01
C ALA A 462 -19.17 -21.85 -26.83
N GLU A 463 -19.02 -22.60 -27.92
CA GLU A 463 -19.11 -24.06 -27.92
C GLU A 463 -18.15 -24.70 -26.91
N ASN A 464 -16.96 -24.11 -26.69
CA ASN A 464 -15.91 -24.60 -25.77
C ASN A 464 -15.64 -23.66 -24.58
N GLY A 465 -16.62 -22.87 -24.13
CA GLY A 465 -16.45 -21.97 -22.98
C GLY A 465 -16.98 -20.56 -23.20
N LEU A 466 -16.11 -19.56 -23.08
CA LEU A 466 -16.45 -18.14 -23.23
C LEU A 466 -15.77 -17.56 -24.46
N GLU A 467 -16.45 -16.63 -25.13
CA GLU A 467 -15.88 -15.72 -26.12
C GLU A 467 -15.92 -14.30 -25.57
N ALA A 468 -14.87 -13.53 -25.80
CA ALA A 468 -14.72 -12.19 -25.23
C ALA A 468 -14.48 -11.15 -26.33
N LYS A 469 -15.18 -10.01 -26.22
CA LYS A 469 -15.05 -8.86 -27.11
C LYS A 469 -14.72 -7.63 -26.29
N GLU A 470 -13.58 -7.00 -26.57
CA GLU A 470 -13.29 -5.68 -26.01
C GLU A 470 -14.28 -4.66 -26.53
N LEU A 471 -14.96 -3.94 -25.63
CA LEU A 471 -15.84 -2.83 -25.99
C LEU A 471 -15.06 -1.53 -26.03
N TRP A 472 -14.25 -1.25 -24.99
CA TRP A 472 -13.36 -0.11 -24.92
C TRP A 472 -12.25 -0.31 -23.89
N THR A 473 -11.16 0.45 -24.04
CA THR A 473 -10.11 0.65 -23.04
C THR A 473 -9.90 2.15 -22.81
N SER A 474 -9.99 2.60 -21.58
CA SER A 474 -9.87 3.99 -21.19
C SER A 474 -8.61 4.25 -20.37
N LEU A 475 -7.81 5.24 -20.80
CA LEU A 475 -6.69 5.78 -20.02
C LEU A 475 -7.12 6.90 -19.06
N ASP A 476 -8.41 7.21 -19.00
CA ASP A 476 -8.99 8.22 -18.14
C ASP A 476 -9.32 7.71 -16.73
N MET A 477 -9.18 6.38 -16.52
CA MET A 477 -9.34 5.72 -15.23
C MET A 477 -8.19 4.72 -15.06
N LYS A 478 -7.25 5.02 -14.14
CA LYS A 478 -6.04 4.22 -13.87
C LYS A 478 -5.86 4.02 -12.37
N PRO A 479 -6.71 3.22 -11.73
CA PRO A 479 -6.57 2.93 -10.31
C PRO A 479 -5.33 2.07 -10.07
N ASP A 480 -4.63 2.31 -8.97
CA ASP A 480 -3.47 1.50 -8.57
C ASP A 480 -3.91 0.26 -7.75
N TYR A 481 -4.43 0.49 -6.55
CA TYR A 481 -5.05 -0.52 -5.66
C TYR A 481 -6.35 0.01 -5.05
N ASN A 482 -6.88 1.08 -5.65
CA ASN A 482 -8.13 1.73 -5.30
C ASN A 482 -9.21 1.16 -6.21
N ASP A 483 -10.12 0.39 -5.68
CA ASP A 483 -11.19 -0.17 -6.49
C ASP A 483 -12.14 0.90 -7.05
N ILE A 484 -12.86 0.53 -8.08
CA ILE A 484 -13.80 1.41 -8.76
C ILE A 484 -15.23 1.15 -8.27
N LEU A 485 -16.08 2.17 -8.39
CA LEU A 485 -17.49 2.14 -8.03
C LEU A 485 -18.35 2.38 -9.27
N ILE A 486 -19.50 1.72 -9.33
CA ILE A 486 -20.44 1.86 -10.45
C ILE A 486 -21.77 2.37 -9.93
N HIS A 487 -22.24 3.47 -10.51
CA HIS A 487 -23.52 4.05 -10.15
C HIS A 487 -24.17 4.75 -11.36
N GLU A 488 -25.43 4.41 -11.64
CA GLU A 488 -26.26 5.03 -12.68
C GLU A 488 -25.53 5.24 -14.04
N GLY A 489 -24.93 4.15 -14.56
CA GLY A 489 -24.25 4.17 -15.87
C GLY A 489 -22.91 4.92 -15.89
N ASN A 490 -22.34 5.22 -14.73
CA ASN A 490 -21.05 5.88 -14.61
C ASN A 490 -20.12 5.08 -13.69
N ILE A 491 -18.82 5.23 -13.93
CA ILE A 491 -17.74 4.64 -13.16
C ILE A 491 -17.02 5.76 -12.41
N TYR A 492 -16.90 5.59 -11.11
CA TYR A 492 -16.19 6.50 -10.21
C TYR A 492 -14.98 5.79 -9.63
N GLY A 493 -13.84 6.47 -9.58
CA GLY A 493 -12.61 5.88 -9.05
C GLY A 493 -11.43 6.83 -9.22
N PHE A 494 -10.23 6.26 -9.11
CA PHE A 494 -9.01 7.05 -9.15
C PHE A 494 -8.35 6.97 -10.54
N ASP A 495 -8.03 8.11 -11.10
CA ASP A 495 -7.05 8.23 -12.18
C ASP A 495 -5.71 8.67 -11.56
N SER A 496 -4.95 7.67 -11.12
CA SER A 496 -3.75 7.81 -10.28
C SER A 496 -4.09 8.45 -8.91
N ALA A 497 -3.70 9.71 -8.67
CA ALA A 497 -3.91 10.41 -7.39
C ALA A 497 -5.17 11.28 -7.33
N ILE A 498 -5.95 11.32 -8.40
CA ILE A 498 -7.09 12.24 -8.53
C ILE A 498 -8.35 11.43 -8.80
N PHE A 499 -9.43 11.75 -8.09
CA PHE A 499 -10.71 11.10 -8.28
C PHE A 499 -11.32 11.50 -9.63
N ALA A 500 -12.04 10.60 -10.29
CA ALA A 500 -12.55 10.81 -11.62
C ALA A 500 -13.89 10.09 -11.83
N CYS A 501 -14.65 10.57 -12.80
CA CYS A 501 -15.83 9.90 -13.34
C CYS A 501 -15.65 9.69 -14.84
N ILE A 502 -15.95 8.47 -15.31
CA ILE A 502 -16.03 8.13 -16.72
C ILE A 502 -17.38 7.50 -17.04
N GLY A 503 -17.85 7.59 -18.27
CA GLY A 503 -19.07 6.91 -18.73
C GLY A 503 -18.84 5.40 -18.82
N LEU A 504 -19.81 4.60 -18.36
CA LEU A 504 -19.75 3.14 -18.44
C LEU A 504 -19.87 2.66 -19.91
N GLU A 505 -20.66 3.35 -20.73
CA GLU A 505 -20.90 2.99 -22.12
C GLU A 505 -19.67 3.17 -23.01
N ASP A 506 -18.94 4.28 -22.84
CA ASP A 506 -17.89 4.72 -23.78
C ASP A 506 -16.50 4.88 -23.15
N GLY A 507 -16.36 4.71 -21.84
CA GLY A 507 -15.11 4.89 -21.10
C GLY A 507 -14.56 6.31 -21.10
N LYS A 508 -15.34 7.32 -21.58
CA LYS A 508 -14.87 8.70 -21.69
C LYS A 508 -15.03 9.46 -20.39
N ARG A 509 -14.05 10.31 -20.12
CA ARG A 509 -14.06 11.18 -18.94
C ARG A 509 -15.22 12.14 -18.94
N LYS A 510 -16.01 12.13 -17.89
CA LYS A 510 -17.01 13.14 -17.56
C LYS A 510 -16.36 14.29 -16.76
N TRP A 511 -15.59 13.96 -15.72
CA TRP A 511 -14.81 14.91 -14.95
C TRP A 511 -13.61 14.23 -14.26
N LYS A 512 -12.69 15.06 -13.77
CA LYS A 512 -11.57 14.69 -12.90
C LYS A 512 -11.35 15.80 -11.88
N GLY A 513 -11.44 15.49 -10.59
CA GLY A 513 -11.34 16.46 -9.49
C GLY A 513 -11.20 15.76 -8.14
N GLY A 514 -10.72 16.49 -7.11
CA GLY A 514 -10.41 15.91 -5.81
C GLY A 514 -9.10 15.11 -5.82
N ARG A 515 -8.06 15.70 -5.23
CA ARG A 515 -6.76 15.03 -5.08
C ARG A 515 -6.73 14.31 -3.73
N TYR A 516 -7.10 13.04 -3.73
CA TYR A 516 -7.14 12.19 -2.54
C TYR A 516 -5.97 11.20 -2.49
N ALA A 517 -5.00 11.37 -3.37
CA ALA A 517 -3.79 10.54 -3.54
C ALA A 517 -4.15 9.04 -3.67
N LYS A 518 -3.62 8.16 -2.84
CA LYS A 518 -3.90 6.72 -2.88
C LYS A 518 -5.05 6.34 -1.93
N GLY A 519 -6.08 7.19 -1.83
CA GLY A 519 -7.26 6.96 -1.00
C GLY A 519 -8.10 5.77 -1.43
N GLN A 520 -9.17 5.50 -0.68
CA GLN A 520 -10.16 4.45 -0.97
C GLN A 520 -11.56 5.06 -1.03
N ALA A 521 -12.49 4.36 -1.68
CA ALA A 521 -13.85 4.87 -1.83
C ALA A 521 -14.92 3.78 -1.63
N LEU A 522 -16.11 4.19 -1.14
CA LEU A 522 -17.27 3.35 -0.91
C LEU A 522 -18.52 4.10 -1.35
N LEU A 523 -19.43 3.41 -2.04
CA LEU A 523 -20.69 3.96 -2.54
C LEU A 523 -21.82 3.74 -1.53
N LEU A 524 -22.52 4.81 -1.15
CA LEU A 524 -23.81 4.81 -0.47
C LEU A 524 -24.90 4.91 -1.54
N ALA A 525 -25.26 3.77 -2.14
CA ALA A 525 -25.95 3.70 -3.42
C ALA A 525 -27.32 4.39 -3.40
N ASP A 526 -28.14 4.16 -2.37
CA ASP A 526 -29.51 4.70 -2.30
C ASP A 526 -29.54 6.23 -2.06
N SER A 527 -28.41 6.81 -1.69
CA SER A 527 -28.23 8.26 -1.51
C SER A 527 -27.53 8.92 -2.69
N GLY A 528 -26.97 8.16 -3.62
CA GLY A 528 -26.10 8.70 -4.68
C GLY A 528 -24.89 9.45 -4.10
N LEU A 529 -24.27 8.89 -3.04
CA LEU A 529 -23.16 9.49 -2.31
C LEU A 529 -21.95 8.55 -2.33
N ILE A 530 -20.78 9.13 -2.37
CA ILE A 530 -19.51 8.38 -2.28
C ILE A 530 -18.74 8.90 -1.06
N VAL A 531 -18.40 7.99 -0.17
CA VAL A 531 -17.44 8.22 0.91
C VAL A 531 -16.04 7.98 0.37
N VAL A 532 -15.18 8.97 0.40
CA VAL A 532 -13.77 8.87 0.03
C VAL A 532 -12.92 9.06 1.26
N VAL A 533 -12.00 8.13 1.52
CA VAL A 533 -10.95 8.27 2.53
C VAL A 533 -9.66 8.59 1.80
N SER A 534 -9.13 9.79 1.98
CA SER A 534 -7.88 10.20 1.34
C SER A 534 -6.67 9.46 1.95
N GLU A 535 -5.56 9.39 1.21
CA GLU A 535 -4.31 8.82 1.74
C GLU A 535 -3.83 9.53 3.03
N LYS A 536 -4.24 10.78 3.24
CA LYS A 536 -3.90 11.58 4.42
C LYS A 536 -4.87 11.39 5.59
N GLY A 537 -5.85 10.51 5.46
CA GLY A 537 -6.84 10.24 6.50
C GLY A 537 -8.03 11.20 6.52
N GLU A 538 -8.17 12.08 5.52
CA GLU A 538 -9.37 12.90 5.39
C GLU A 538 -10.55 12.03 4.96
N LEU A 539 -11.70 12.21 5.59
CA LEU A 539 -12.97 11.61 5.20
C LEU A 539 -13.78 12.65 4.43
N VAL A 540 -14.10 12.34 3.18
CA VAL A 540 -14.74 13.26 2.23
C VAL A 540 -16.03 12.66 1.72
N LEU A 541 -17.13 13.44 1.69
CA LEU A 541 -18.38 13.09 1.03
C LEU A 541 -18.43 13.72 -0.35
N VAL A 542 -18.63 12.90 -1.38
CA VAL A 542 -18.72 13.32 -2.79
C VAL A 542 -20.08 12.90 -3.36
N ARG A 543 -20.72 13.76 -4.15
CA ARG A 543 -21.93 13.40 -4.90
C ARG A 543 -21.57 12.48 -6.06
N ALA A 544 -22.23 11.34 -6.18
CA ALA A 544 -22.12 10.44 -7.34
C ALA A 544 -22.93 11.01 -8.51
N THR A 545 -22.33 11.92 -9.27
CA THR A 545 -22.96 12.60 -10.42
C THR A 545 -21.96 12.73 -11.58
N PRO A 546 -22.40 12.60 -12.85
CA PRO A 546 -21.53 12.75 -14.01
C PRO A 546 -21.26 14.21 -14.43
N GLU A 547 -21.98 15.20 -13.87
CA GLU A 547 -21.88 16.59 -14.31
C GLU A 547 -20.56 17.23 -13.93
N LYS A 548 -20.15 17.08 -12.67
CA LYS A 548 -18.90 17.63 -12.14
C LYS A 548 -18.51 16.99 -10.81
N HIS A 549 -17.25 17.07 -10.46
CA HIS A 549 -16.80 16.76 -9.10
C HIS A 549 -17.46 17.72 -8.09
N LYS A 550 -18.13 17.16 -7.07
CA LYS A 550 -18.85 17.94 -6.05
C LYS A 550 -18.61 17.33 -4.67
N GLU A 551 -17.72 17.95 -3.89
CA GLU A 551 -17.57 17.68 -2.47
C GLU A 551 -18.74 18.30 -1.70
N LEU A 552 -19.29 17.56 -0.76
CA LEU A 552 -20.41 17.95 0.08
C LEU A 552 -19.97 18.25 1.53
N GLY A 553 -18.86 17.68 1.94
CA GLY A 553 -18.25 17.89 3.25
C GLY A 553 -16.97 17.12 3.42
N LYS A 554 -16.16 17.54 4.37
CA LYS A 554 -14.87 16.91 4.69
C LYS A 554 -14.54 17.07 6.17
N ILE A 555 -13.97 16.01 6.77
CA ILE A 555 -13.41 16.03 8.13
C ILE A 555 -12.06 15.34 8.17
N GLU A 556 -11.20 15.71 9.12
CA GLU A 556 -9.97 14.97 9.45
C GLU A 556 -10.36 13.74 10.28
N ALA A 557 -10.31 12.56 9.66
CA ALA A 557 -10.82 11.35 10.29
C ALA A 557 -9.71 10.48 10.91
N LEU A 558 -8.56 10.39 10.28
CA LEU A 558 -7.40 9.60 10.72
C LEU A 558 -6.13 10.44 10.63
N SER A 559 -5.15 10.12 11.47
CA SER A 559 -3.98 10.99 11.67
C SER A 559 -2.78 10.69 10.76
N ASP A 560 -2.77 9.58 10.00
CA ASP A 560 -1.62 9.15 9.23
C ASP A 560 -2.04 8.46 7.92
N LYS A 561 -1.05 7.94 7.20
CA LYS A 561 -1.21 7.24 5.93
C LYS A 561 -2.34 6.20 5.98
N THR A 562 -3.32 6.36 5.11
CA THR A 562 -4.54 5.54 5.09
C THR A 562 -4.72 4.93 3.71
N TRP A 563 -4.59 3.59 3.61
CA TRP A 563 -4.83 2.81 2.40
C TRP A 563 -5.90 1.73 2.60
N ASN A 564 -6.39 1.61 3.82
CA ASN A 564 -7.40 0.61 4.18
C ASN A 564 -8.77 0.98 3.61
N HIS A 565 -9.50 -0.02 3.14
CA HIS A 565 -10.83 0.16 2.58
C HIS A 565 -11.85 0.49 3.70
N PRO A 566 -12.70 1.53 3.54
CA PRO A 566 -13.76 1.87 4.50
C PRO A 566 -14.86 0.80 4.50
N VAL A 567 -15.57 0.68 5.63
CA VAL A 567 -16.70 -0.25 5.79
C VAL A 567 -17.89 0.47 6.38
N VAL A 568 -19.08 0.25 5.81
CA VAL A 568 -20.34 0.78 6.34
C VAL A 568 -21.29 -0.36 6.63
N VAL A 569 -21.77 -0.47 7.88
CA VAL A 569 -22.80 -1.41 8.30
C VAL A 569 -23.85 -0.67 9.11
N GLY A 570 -25.10 -0.71 8.66
CA GLY A 570 -26.12 0.15 9.22
C GLY A 570 -25.74 1.63 9.04
N ASP A 571 -25.83 2.40 10.10
CA ASP A 571 -25.43 3.79 10.15
C ASP A 571 -23.97 4.00 10.62
N ARG A 572 -23.20 2.91 10.78
CA ARG A 572 -21.81 2.94 11.28
C ARG A 572 -20.82 2.84 10.15
N LEU A 573 -19.90 3.82 10.12
CA LEU A 573 -18.74 3.86 9.24
C LEU A 573 -17.49 3.53 10.05
N TYR A 574 -16.78 2.48 9.66
CA TYR A 574 -15.54 2.04 10.28
C TYR A 574 -14.37 2.36 9.36
N LEU A 575 -13.38 3.06 9.90
CA LEU A 575 -12.15 3.43 9.23
C LEU A 575 -10.96 2.99 10.06
N ARG A 576 -9.89 2.63 9.39
CA ARG A 576 -8.60 2.38 10.03
C ARG A 576 -7.44 2.78 9.14
N ASN A 577 -6.27 2.93 9.76
CA ASN A 577 -4.96 2.91 9.11
C ASN A 577 -4.02 1.96 9.87
N ALA A 578 -2.71 2.19 9.80
CA ALA A 578 -1.72 1.39 10.51
C ALA A 578 -1.69 1.65 12.03
N ASP A 579 -2.26 2.74 12.52
CA ASP A 579 -2.07 3.24 13.88
C ASP A 579 -3.35 3.25 14.71
N GLU A 580 -4.49 3.48 14.05
CA GLU A 580 -5.76 3.68 14.72
C GLU A 580 -6.94 3.15 13.93
N VAL A 581 -8.02 2.88 14.64
CA VAL A 581 -9.35 2.57 14.13
C VAL A 581 -10.36 3.51 14.74
N VAL A 582 -11.33 3.96 13.95
CA VAL A 582 -12.40 4.85 14.38
C VAL A 582 -13.74 4.40 13.82
N CYS A 583 -14.78 4.53 14.63
CA CYS A 583 -16.17 4.35 14.24
C CYS A 583 -16.87 5.71 14.25
N TYR A 584 -17.49 6.03 13.11
CA TYR A 584 -18.40 7.18 12.99
C TYR A 584 -19.84 6.71 12.83
N GLU A 585 -20.77 7.53 13.33
CA GLU A 585 -22.19 7.44 13.00
C GLU A 585 -22.51 8.43 11.88
N LEU A 586 -23.11 7.93 10.81
CA LEU A 586 -23.59 8.74 9.70
C LEU A 586 -25.06 9.12 9.92
N ALA A 587 -25.38 10.39 9.74
CA ALA A 587 -26.75 10.85 9.88
C ALA A 587 -27.64 10.27 8.75
N PRO A 588 -28.85 9.79 9.06
CA PRO A 588 -29.80 9.39 8.04
C PRO A 588 -30.26 10.60 7.21
N ALA A 589 -30.74 10.35 5.98
CA ALA A 589 -31.47 11.35 5.24
C ALA A 589 -32.77 11.69 5.96
N GLY A 590 -33.10 12.96 6.07
CA GLY A 590 -34.32 13.44 6.68
C GLY A 590 -35.58 13.05 5.88
#